data_99e43ddb5a20027079c77db0f3a9112f
#
_entry.id   99e43ddb5a20027079c77db0f3a9112f
#
_cell.length_a   1.000
_cell.length_b   1.000
_cell.length_c   1.000
_cell.angle_alpha   90.00
_cell.angle_beta   90.00
_cell.angle_gamma   90.00
#
_symmetry.space_group_name_H-M   'P 1'
#
loop_
_entity.id
_entity.type
_entity.pdbx_description
1 polymer ?
#
loop_
_entity_poly.entity_id
_entity_poly.type
_entity_poly.pdbx_seq_one_letter_code
_entity_poly.pdbx_strand_id
1 'polypeptide(L)'
;MRGAQVRPDGTTIRWVELPGTEPTRVYLHGLGASSPTYFAAVATNPALAGRRSLLMDLLGHGISDRPADASYTLEEHADLAAAALTAAGVSAAEVIAHSMGGAVAIVLASRHPHLVSALVLVDATLDPQPPGVGIGARYTEEQFVLGDGRSETLTRVGPAWAATMRLAGPEALYRTAAHLGHGTTPTMRELLLELPVPRTYLHPADNEPIGARALADAGVRVVAVPDSGHNIMLDNPDGFVAATVAALPA
;
A
#
# COMPACT_ATOMS: atom_id res chain seq x y z
N MET A 1 7.07 4.49 -17.98
CA MET A 1 5.74 4.70 -17.38
C MET A 1 4.70 3.99 -18.22
N ARG A 2 3.78 3.26 -17.60
CA ARG A 2 2.64 2.54 -18.21
C ARG A 2 1.36 2.97 -17.49
N GLY A 3 0.20 2.57 -18.00
CA GLY A 3 -1.08 2.81 -17.37
C GLY A 3 -2.19 1.98 -17.98
N ALA A 4 -3.27 1.82 -17.24
CA ALA A 4 -4.48 1.16 -17.68
C ALA A 4 -5.71 2.01 -17.32
N GLN A 5 -6.64 2.12 -18.25
CA GLN A 5 -7.95 2.68 -17.96
C GLN A 5 -8.72 1.70 -17.06
N VAL A 6 -9.18 2.19 -15.91
CA VAL A 6 -9.82 1.37 -14.88
C VAL A 6 -11.28 1.74 -14.64
N ARG A 7 -11.77 2.85 -15.23
CA ARG A 7 -13.17 3.29 -15.19
C ARG A 7 -13.66 3.66 -16.60
N PRO A 8 -14.97 3.59 -16.88
CA PRO A 8 -15.54 3.93 -18.19
C PRO A 8 -15.30 5.38 -18.61
N ASP A 9 -15.10 6.30 -17.65
CA ASP A 9 -14.86 7.72 -17.88
C ASP A 9 -13.44 8.04 -18.39
N GLY A 10 -12.57 7.02 -18.54
CA GLY A 10 -11.18 7.17 -18.95
C GLY A 10 -10.18 7.24 -17.80
N THR A 11 -10.67 7.24 -16.56
CA THR A 11 -9.79 7.26 -15.37
C THR A 11 -8.74 6.16 -15.43
N THR A 12 -7.48 6.53 -15.22
CA THR A 12 -6.31 5.67 -15.43
C THR A 12 -5.48 5.52 -14.15
N ILE A 13 -5.16 4.28 -13.82
CA ILE A 13 -4.08 3.93 -12.86
C ILE A 13 -2.77 3.80 -13.65
N ARG A 14 -1.68 4.36 -13.10
CA ARG A 14 -0.36 4.37 -13.71
C ARG A 14 0.71 3.74 -12.82
N TRP A 15 1.75 3.21 -13.48
CA TRP A 15 2.90 2.63 -12.78
C TRP A 15 4.21 2.88 -13.55
N VAL A 16 5.31 2.84 -12.83
CA VAL A 16 6.63 2.66 -13.42
C VAL A 16 6.89 1.16 -13.51
N GLU A 17 7.23 0.69 -14.71
CA GLU A 17 7.53 -0.72 -14.94
C GLU A 17 9.04 -0.91 -15.08
N LEU A 18 9.59 -1.82 -14.28
CA LEU A 18 10.94 -2.33 -14.44
C LEU A 18 10.85 -3.67 -15.17
N PRO A 19 11.57 -3.86 -16.29
CA PRO A 19 11.52 -5.10 -17.05
C PRO A 19 12.16 -6.25 -16.28
N GLY A 20 11.69 -7.47 -16.53
CA GLY A 20 12.22 -8.66 -15.89
C GLY A 20 11.39 -9.90 -16.19
N THR A 21 11.68 -10.99 -15.46
CA THR A 21 10.99 -12.27 -15.58
C THR A 21 9.83 -12.39 -14.60
N GLU A 22 8.93 -13.34 -14.83
CA GLU A 22 7.90 -13.73 -13.86
C GLU A 22 8.51 -14.54 -12.68
N PRO A 23 7.84 -14.55 -11.51
CA PRO A 23 6.59 -13.87 -11.20
C PRO A 23 6.75 -12.35 -11.15
N THR A 24 5.70 -11.64 -11.58
CA THR A 24 5.67 -10.18 -11.48
C THR A 24 5.62 -9.72 -10.02
N ARG A 25 6.38 -8.68 -9.67
CA ARG A 25 6.30 -7.98 -8.38
C ARG A 25 5.50 -6.70 -8.49
N VAL A 26 4.60 -6.49 -7.56
CA VAL A 26 3.78 -5.26 -7.48
C VAL A 26 4.09 -4.54 -6.18
N TYR A 27 4.45 -3.26 -6.28
CA TYR A 27 4.75 -2.42 -5.14
C TYR A 27 3.62 -1.41 -4.94
N LEU A 28 3.01 -1.41 -3.73
CA LEU A 28 1.92 -0.51 -3.36
C LEU A 28 2.32 0.38 -2.19
N HIS A 29 2.18 1.69 -2.38
CA HIS A 29 2.57 2.72 -1.42
C HIS A 29 1.54 2.95 -0.30
N GLY A 30 1.94 3.65 0.76
CA GLY A 30 1.09 4.13 1.84
C GLY A 30 0.31 5.41 1.50
N LEU A 31 -0.52 5.88 2.43
CA LEU A 31 -1.33 7.08 2.27
C LEU A 31 -0.47 8.31 1.94
N GLY A 32 -0.83 9.05 0.90
CA GLY A 32 -0.10 10.24 0.49
C GLY A 32 1.32 10.00 -0.04
N ALA A 33 1.70 8.75 -0.31
CA ALA A 33 2.98 8.38 -0.88
C ALA A 33 2.88 8.13 -2.40
N SER A 34 3.96 7.65 -3.00
CA SER A 34 4.06 7.23 -4.40
C SER A 34 5.01 6.03 -4.47
N SER A 35 4.59 4.95 -5.15
CA SER A 35 5.37 3.72 -5.22
C SER A 35 6.73 3.91 -5.89
N PRO A 36 6.87 4.65 -7.01
CA PRO A 36 8.18 4.97 -7.57
C PRO A 36 9.11 5.67 -6.57
N THR A 37 8.60 6.62 -5.79
CA THR A 37 9.42 7.39 -4.84
C THR A 37 9.87 6.54 -3.65
N TYR A 38 9.02 5.63 -3.17
CA TYR A 38 9.29 4.84 -1.97
C TYR A 38 10.06 3.55 -2.26
N PHE A 39 9.87 2.96 -3.44
CA PHE A 39 10.39 1.61 -3.72
C PHE A 39 11.42 1.53 -4.84
N ALA A 40 11.65 2.58 -5.66
CA ALA A 40 12.55 2.46 -6.80
C ALA A 40 13.97 2.03 -6.41
N ALA A 41 14.53 2.60 -5.34
CA ALA A 41 15.87 2.27 -4.87
C ALA A 41 15.99 0.79 -4.46
N VAL A 42 15.01 0.27 -3.71
CA VAL A 42 15.02 -1.13 -3.23
C VAL A 42 14.60 -2.11 -4.33
N ALA A 43 13.66 -1.77 -5.20
CA ALA A 43 13.25 -2.62 -6.32
C ALA A 43 14.35 -2.83 -7.37
N THR A 44 15.29 -1.87 -7.48
CA THR A 44 16.47 -1.96 -8.35
C THR A 44 17.72 -2.54 -7.66
N ASN A 45 17.64 -2.84 -6.35
CA ASN A 45 18.71 -3.53 -5.65
C ASN A 45 19.00 -4.89 -6.32
N PRO A 46 20.28 -5.27 -6.55
CA PRO A 46 20.63 -6.53 -7.23
C PRO A 46 19.96 -7.79 -6.67
N ALA A 47 19.65 -7.82 -5.38
CA ALA A 47 18.98 -8.95 -4.72
C ALA A 47 17.48 -9.05 -5.05
N LEU A 48 16.84 -7.96 -5.48
CA LEU A 48 15.43 -7.91 -5.86
C LEU A 48 15.24 -7.67 -7.37
N ALA A 49 16.24 -7.16 -8.06
CA ALA A 49 16.21 -6.89 -9.51
C ALA A 49 16.06 -8.17 -10.34
N GLY A 50 15.69 -8.01 -11.63
CA GLY A 50 15.55 -9.12 -12.57
C GLY A 50 14.13 -9.71 -12.65
N ARG A 51 13.25 -9.43 -11.70
CA ARG A 51 11.82 -9.70 -11.81
C ARG A 51 11.10 -8.51 -12.45
N ARG A 52 10.10 -8.78 -13.29
CA ARG A 52 9.20 -7.73 -13.78
C ARG A 52 8.56 -7.04 -12.57
N SER A 53 8.71 -5.73 -12.45
CA SER A 53 8.23 -5.00 -11.27
C SER A 53 7.36 -3.82 -11.67
N LEU A 54 6.17 -3.72 -11.07
CA LEU A 54 5.23 -2.63 -11.24
C LEU A 54 5.21 -1.78 -9.97
N LEU A 55 5.78 -0.58 -10.03
CA LEU A 55 5.69 0.40 -8.96
C LEU A 55 4.42 1.22 -9.22
N MET A 56 3.29 0.75 -8.67
CA MET A 56 1.95 1.24 -9.00
C MET A 56 1.51 2.34 -8.02
N ASP A 57 1.12 3.49 -8.56
CA ASP A 57 0.43 4.50 -7.78
C ASP A 57 -1.08 4.22 -7.76
N LEU A 58 -1.64 4.10 -6.57
CA LEU A 58 -3.07 3.89 -6.37
C LEU A 58 -3.86 5.09 -6.88
N LEU A 59 -5.13 4.89 -7.20
CA LEU A 59 -6.01 5.97 -7.64
C LEU A 59 -5.94 7.17 -6.67
N GLY A 60 -5.93 8.38 -7.20
CA GLY A 60 -5.84 9.58 -6.39
C GLY A 60 -4.44 9.96 -5.92
N HIS A 61 -3.41 9.14 -6.19
CA HIS A 61 -2.05 9.34 -5.70
C HIS A 61 -1.01 9.41 -6.83
N GLY A 62 0.11 10.04 -6.55
CA GLY A 62 1.29 10.07 -7.40
C GLY A 62 0.99 10.43 -8.85
N ILE A 63 1.29 9.51 -9.79
CA ILE A 63 1.11 9.70 -11.23
C ILE A 63 -0.25 9.18 -11.76
N SER A 64 -1.09 8.56 -10.91
CA SER A 64 -2.43 8.11 -11.25
C SER A 64 -3.45 9.26 -11.25
N ASP A 65 -4.58 9.08 -11.95
CA ASP A 65 -5.64 10.09 -12.01
C ASP A 65 -6.30 10.29 -10.63
N ARG A 66 -6.97 11.45 -10.47
CA ARG A 66 -7.53 11.92 -9.18
C ARG A 66 -8.98 12.37 -9.36
N PRO A 67 -9.91 11.46 -9.71
CA PRO A 67 -11.31 11.82 -9.88
C PRO A 67 -11.93 12.23 -8.55
N ALA A 68 -12.55 13.40 -8.48
CA ALA A 68 -13.17 13.90 -7.25
C ALA A 68 -14.42 13.11 -6.84
N ASP A 69 -15.02 12.34 -7.77
CA ASP A 69 -16.23 11.53 -7.56
C ASP A 69 -15.96 10.09 -7.09
N ALA A 70 -14.70 9.65 -7.02
CA ALA A 70 -14.36 8.33 -6.52
C ALA A 70 -14.60 8.21 -5.01
N SER A 71 -15.00 7.02 -4.55
CA SER A 71 -15.26 6.76 -3.12
C SER A 71 -13.97 6.63 -2.31
N TYR A 72 -12.88 6.19 -2.95
CA TYR A 72 -11.58 5.95 -2.35
C TYR A 72 -11.62 5.00 -1.13
N THR A 73 -12.57 4.06 -1.12
CA THR A 73 -12.59 2.97 -0.13
C THR A 73 -11.46 1.98 -0.40
N LEU A 74 -11.10 1.18 0.60
CA LEU A 74 -10.07 0.14 0.42
C LEU A 74 -10.51 -0.88 -0.63
N GLU A 75 -11.80 -1.19 -0.69
CA GLU A 75 -12.39 -2.08 -1.69
C GLU A 75 -12.32 -1.48 -3.10
N GLU A 76 -12.63 -0.19 -3.27
CA GLU A 76 -12.49 0.47 -4.58
C GLU A 76 -11.02 0.51 -5.02
N HIS A 77 -10.09 0.85 -4.12
CA HIS A 77 -8.66 0.77 -4.43
C HIS A 77 -8.24 -0.63 -4.87
N ALA A 78 -8.70 -1.67 -4.18
CA ALA A 78 -8.39 -3.05 -4.51
C ALA A 78 -8.97 -3.47 -5.87
N ASP A 79 -10.23 -3.15 -6.14
CA ASP A 79 -10.90 -3.50 -7.41
C ASP A 79 -10.28 -2.78 -8.61
N LEU A 80 -9.94 -1.49 -8.45
CA LEU A 80 -9.28 -0.72 -9.51
C LEU A 80 -7.81 -1.14 -9.71
N ALA A 81 -7.10 -1.51 -8.65
CA ALA A 81 -5.77 -2.13 -8.77
C ALA A 81 -5.86 -3.48 -9.49
N ALA A 82 -6.87 -4.31 -9.19
CA ALA A 82 -7.12 -5.57 -9.89
C ALA A 82 -7.37 -5.37 -11.39
N ALA A 83 -8.18 -4.36 -11.75
CA ALA A 83 -8.42 -4.01 -13.15
C ALA A 83 -7.12 -3.58 -13.85
N ALA A 84 -6.29 -2.76 -13.20
CA ALA A 84 -5.01 -2.34 -13.73
C ALA A 84 -4.03 -3.51 -13.91
N LEU A 85 -3.93 -4.42 -12.93
CA LEU A 85 -3.09 -5.62 -12.99
C LEU A 85 -3.54 -6.56 -14.11
N THR A 86 -4.84 -6.79 -14.25
CA THR A 86 -5.42 -7.60 -15.32
C THR A 86 -5.08 -7.00 -16.69
N ALA A 87 -5.26 -5.69 -16.86
CA ALA A 87 -4.90 -4.98 -18.10
C ALA A 87 -3.39 -5.00 -18.39
N ALA A 88 -2.56 -5.07 -17.34
CA ALA A 88 -1.11 -5.25 -17.46
C ALA A 88 -0.69 -6.70 -17.78
N GLY A 89 -1.63 -7.65 -17.88
CA GLY A 89 -1.38 -9.07 -18.11
C GLY A 89 -0.73 -9.77 -16.90
N VAL A 90 -0.98 -9.26 -15.69
CA VAL A 90 -0.45 -9.84 -14.44
C VAL A 90 -1.42 -10.90 -13.94
N SER A 91 -0.86 -12.03 -13.56
CA SER A 91 -1.53 -13.10 -12.82
C SER A 91 -0.59 -13.61 -11.72
N ALA A 92 -1.11 -13.90 -10.53
CA ALA A 92 -0.32 -14.46 -9.43
C ALA A 92 0.94 -13.64 -9.05
N ALA A 93 0.78 -12.33 -8.81
CA ALA A 93 1.87 -11.44 -8.45
C ALA A 93 2.36 -11.63 -7.00
N GLU A 94 3.64 -11.39 -6.78
CA GLU A 94 4.22 -11.12 -5.47
C GLU A 94 3.95 -9.64 -5.11
N VAL A 95 3.10 -9.38 -4.12
CA VAL A 95 2.71 -8.01 -3.76
C VAL A 95 3.47 -7.55 -2.51
N ILE A 96 4.24 -6.46 -2.65
CA ILE A 96 4.99 -5.80 -1.59
C ILE A 96 4.28 -4.47 -1.30
N ALA A 97 3.71 -4.32 -0.10
CA ALA A 97 2.77 -3.25 0.14
C ALA A 97 2.95 -2.60 1.52
N HIS A 98 3.07 -1.27 1.54
CA HIS A 98 3.34 -0.47 2.72
C HIS A 98 2.08 0.16 3.31
N SER A 99 1.93 0.12 4.63
CA SER A 99 0.92 0.88 5.39
C SER A 99 -0.50 0.70 4.83
N MET A 100 -1.16 1.76 4.37
CA MET A 100 -2.44 1.75 3.65
C MET A 100 -2.41 0.81 2.43
N GLY A 101 -1.33 0.82 1.65
CA GLY A 101 -1.17 -0.10 0.51
C GLY A 101 -1.20 -1.56 0.94
N GLY A 102 -0.74 -1.87 2.15
CA GLY A 102 -0.86 -3.20 2.76
C GLY A 102 -2.32 -3.58 3.05
N ALA A 103 -3.13 -2.65 3.58
CA ALA A 103 -4.57 -2.86 3.74
C ALA A 103 -5.25 -3.13 2.39
N VAL A 104 -4.93 -2.32 1.36
CA VAL A 104 -5.42 -2.54 -0.02
C VAL A 104 -4.98 -3.89 -0.56
N ALA A 105 -3.72 -4.32 -0.34
CA ALA A 105 -3.20 -5.60 -0.81
C ALA A 105 -3.92 -6.80 -0.17
N ILE A 106 -4.27 -6.71 1.11
CA ILE A 106 -5.06 -7.74 1.81
C ILE A 106 -6.45 -7.86 1.18
N VAL A 107 -7.12 -6.72 0.98
CA VAL A 107 -8.45 -6.68 0.33
C VAL A 107 -8.36 -7.19 -1.11
N LEU A 108 -7.34 -6.80 -1.87
CA LEU A 108 -7.06 -7.30 -3.22
C LEU A 108 -6.90 -8.83 -3.24
N ALA A 109 -6.09 -9.40 -2.35
CA ALA A 109 -5.86 -10.84 -2.27
C ALA A 109 -7.14 -11.61 -1.90
N SER A 110 -7.98 -11.04 -1.04
CA SER A 110 -9.26 -11.62 -0.66
C SER A 110 -10.29 -11.60 -1.80
N ARG A 111 -10.42 -10.48 -2.51
CA ARG A 111 -11.44 -10.27 -3.56
C ARG A 111 -11.02 -10.82 -4.93
N HIS A 112 -9.73 -10.81 -5.22
CA HIS A 112 -9.13 -11.22 -6.50
C HIS A 112 -7.97 -12.20 -6.29
N PRO A 113 -8.21 -13.38 -5.67
CA PRO A 113 -7.16 -14.29 -5.23
C PRO A 113 -6.26 -14.79 -6.36
N HIS A 114 -6.74 -14.83 -7.60
CA HIS A 114 -5.96 -15.23 -8.78
C HIS A 114 -4.86 -14.24 -9.16
N LEU A 115 -4.89 -13.02 -8.65
CA LEU A 115 -3.90 -11.97 -8.93
C LEU A 115 -2.74 -11.95 -7.95
N VAL A 116 -2.85 -12.63 -6.80
CA VAL A 116 -1.85 -12.55 -5.73
C VAL A 116 -1.33 -13.94 -5.38
N SER A 117 -0.03 -14.14 -5.47
CA SER A 117 0.64 -15.41 -5.10
C SER A 117 1.35 -15.33 -3.75
N ALA A 118 1.78 -14.15 -3.32
CA ALA A 118 2.41 -13.91 -2.03
C ALA A 118 2.22 -12.45 -1.59
N LEU A 119 2.21 -12.22 -0.26
CA LEU A 119 2.15 -10.89 0.33
C LEU A 119 3.37 -10.62 1.22
N VAL A 120 4.03 -9.47 0.98
CA VAL A 120 4.99 -8.86 1.89
C VAL A 120 4.39 -7.54 2.37
N LEU A 121 3.87 -7.53 3.57
CA LEU A 121 3.19 -6.40 4.20
C LEU A 121 4.22 -5.62 5.03
N VAL A 122 4.38 -4.34 4.73
CA VAL A 122 5.40 -3.48 5.32
C VAL A 122 4.72 -2.49 6.27
N ASP A 123 4.79 -2.75 7.55
CA ASP A 123 4.09 -2.00 8.62
C ASP A 123 2.66 -1.61 8.24
N ALA A 124 1.94 -2.62 7.74
CA ALA A 124 0.62 -2.48 7.14
C ALA A 124 -0.47 -2.21 8.19
N THR A 125 -1.48 -1.42 7.83
CA THR A 125 -2.65 -1.21 8.68
C THR A 125 -3.54 -2.45 8.65
N LEU A 126 -3.73 -3.08 9.82
CA LEU A 126 -4.53 -4.30 9.97
C LEU A 126 -5.88 -4.06 10.65
N ASP A 127 -5.99 -3.01 11.44
CA ASP A 127 -7.14 -2.74 12.29
C ASP A 127 -7.67 -1.32 12.07
N PRO A 128 -8.95 -1.06 12.37
CA PRO A 128 -9.47 0.30 12.47
C PRO A 128 -8.64 1.15 13.43
N GLN A 129 -8.53 2.43 13.12
CA GLN A 129 -7.81 3.37 14.01
C GLN A 129 -8.62 3.65 15.27
N PRO A 130 -7.96 3.89 16.42
CA PRO A 130 -8.65 4.34 17.62
C PRO A 130 -9.45 5.63 17.38
N PRO A 131 -10.59 5.81 18.08
CA PRO A 131 -11.36 7.05 17.99
C PRO A 131 -10.50 8.29 18.20
N GLY A 132 -10.71 9.33 17.39
CA GLY A 132 -9.96 10.59 17.47
C GLY A 132 -8.60 10.58 16.76
N VAL A 133 -8.20 9.48 16.13
CA VAL A 133 -6.95 9.36 15.38
C VAL A 133 -7.20 9.49 13.89
N GLY A 134 -6.26 10.11 13.18
CA GLY A 134 -6.27 10.23 11.73
C GLY A 134 -6.91 11.52 11.19
N ILE A 135 -6.91 11.65 9.87
CA ILE A 135 -7.42 12.83 9.15
C ILE A 135 -8.93 12.94 9.32
N GLY A 136 -9.68 11.84 9.12
CA GLY A 136 -11.14 11.82 9.22
C GLY A 136 -11.68 12.10 10.64
N ALA A 137 -10.86 11.93 11.69
CA ALA A 137 -11.23 12.29 13.04
C ALA A 137 -10.97 13.77 13.39
N ARG A 138 -10.09 14.44 12.62
CA ARG A 138 -9.68 15.84 12.86
C ARG A 138 -10.48 16.84 12.05
N TYR A 139 -10.92 16.46 10.86
CA TYR A 139 -11.56 17.34 9.89
C TYR A 139 -12.79 16.66 9.31
N THR A 140 -13.79 17.46 8.93
CA THR A 140 -14.79 17.04 7.94
C THR A 140 -14.14 17.05 6.55
N GLU A 141 -14.76 16.41 5.57
CA GLU A 141 -14.28 16.43 4.19
C GLU A 141 -14.17 17.85 3.65
N GLU A 142 -15.18 18.68 3.90
CA GLU A 142 -15.21 20.08 3.49
C GLU A 142 -14.05 20.88 4.12
N GLN A 143 -13.80 20.70 5.42
CA GLN A 143 -12.69 21.37 6.10
C GLN A 143 -11.33 20.94 5.54
N PHE A 144 -11.21 19.68 5.14
CA PHE A 144 -9.96 19.14 4.60
C PHE A 144 -9.73 19.54 3.15
N VAL A 145 -10.76 19.43 2.30
CA VAL A 145 -10.67 19.64 0.83
C VAL A 145 -10.70 21.11 0.47
N LEU A 146 -11.63 21.88 1.05
CA LEU A 146 -11.88 23.29 0.72
C LEU A 146 -11.29 24.27 1.74
N GLY A 147 -11.05 23.84 2.98
CA GLY A 147 -10.46 24.64 4.05
C GLY A 147 -8.96 24.39 4.21
N ASP A 148 -8.45 24.67 5.42
CA ASP A 148 -7.03 24.59 5.75
C ASP A 148 -6.55 23.20 6.20
N GLY A 149 -7.44 22.23 6.35
CA GLY A 149 -7.12 20.89 6.92
C GLY A 149 -6.00 20.16 6.15
N ARG A 150 -5.97 20.29 4.81
CA ARG A 150 -4.90 19.72 3.99
C ARG A 150 -3.56 20.42 4.26
N SER A 151 -3.52 21.74 4.28
CA SER A 151 -2.29 22.51 4.50
C SER A 151 -1.71 22.29 5.90
N GLU A 152 -2.57 22.24 6.91
CA GLU A 152 -2.19 21.89 8.28
C GLU A 152 -1.63 20.44 8.36
N THR A 153 -2.25 19.51 7.66
CA THR A 153 -1.77 18.12 7.60
C THR A 153 -0.39 18.06 6.94
N LEU A 154 -0.18 18.72 5.80
CA LEU A 154 1.12 18.79 5.12
C LEU A 154 2.22 19.37 6.01
N THR A 155 1.88 20.37 6.83
CA THR A 155 2.81 20.94 7.80
C THR A 155 3.17 19.95 8.90
N ARG A 156 2.18 19.20 9.40
CA ARG A 156 2.33 18.25 10.51
C ARG A 156 3.15 17.02 10.17
N VAL A 157 2.96 16.45 8.96
CA VAL A 157 3.66 15.22 8.55
C VAL A 157 5.13 15.42 8.22
N GLY A 158 5.58 16.66 8.18
CA GLY A 158 6.96 17.02 7.88
C GLY A 158 7.31 17.00 6.39
N PRO A 159 8.46 17.57 6.01
CA PRO A 159 8.79 17.89 4.61
C PRO A 159 8.91 16.67 3.71
N ALA A 160 9.47 15.56 4.21
CA ALA A 160 9.71 14.36 3.40
C ALA A 160 8.38 13.72 2.94
N TRP A 161 7.44 13.49 3.87
CA TRP A 161 6.14 12.93 3.52
C TRP A 161 5.24 13.93 2.80
N ALA A 162 5.27 15.21 3.21
CA ALA A 162 4.54 16.27 2.54
C ALA A 162 4.89 16.41 1.05
N ALA A 163 6.13 16.09 0.65
CA ALA A 163 6.57 16.16 -0.74
C ALA A 163 5.73 15.26 -1.65
N THR A 164 5.55 14.00 -1.27
CA THR A 164 4.71 13.05 -2.03
C THR A 164 3.22 13.27 -1.80
N MET A 165 2.81 13.63 -0.58
CA MET A 165 1.41 13.90 -0.25
C MET A 165 0.81 15.04 -1.07
N ARG A 166 1.62 16.04 -1.50
CA ARG A 166 1.19 17.07 -2.44
C ARG A 166 0.76 16.54 -3.81
N LEU A 167 1.25 15.37 -4.19
CA LEU A 167 0.88 14.71 -5.45
C LEU A 167 -0.45 13.95 -5.35
N ALA A 168 -1.02 13.79 -4.17
CA ALA A 168 -2.32 13.15 -3.98
C ALA A 168 -3.47 14.19 -4.06
N GLY A 169 -4.62 13.74 -4.57
CA GLY A 169 -5.86 14.51 -4.55
C GLY A 169 -6.35 14.74 -3.11
N PRO A 170 -6.92 15.90 -2.79
CA PRO A 170 -7.43 16.15 -1.45
C PRO A 170 -8.57 15.20 -1.06
N GLU A 171 -9.49 14.90 -1.96
CA GLU A 171 -10.58 13.93 -1.76
C GLU A 171 -10.02 12.52 -1.53
N ALA A 172 -9.02 12.12 -2.31
CA ALA A 172 -8.36 10.83 -2.16
C ALA A 172 -7.70 10.68 -0.79
N LEU A 173 -6.96 11.70 -0.35
CA LEU A 173 -6.33 11.71 0.98
C LEU A 173 -7.36 11.60 2.09
N TYR A 174 -8.42 12.42 2.02
CA TYR A 174 -9.43 12.43 3.06
C TYR A 174 -10.21 11.13 3.12
N ARG A 175 -10.83 10.72 2.01
CA ARG A 175 -11.73 9.55 1.95
C ARG A 175 -10.99 8.27 2.25
N THR A 176 -9.78 8.09 1.68
CA THR A 176 -8.96 6.91 1.99
C THR A 176 -8.57 6.89 3.46
N ALA A 177 -8.14 8.02 4.05
CA ALA A 177 -7.78 8.07 5.46
C ALA A 177 -8.99 7.82 6.38
N ALA A 178 -10.16 8.34 6.04
CA ALA A 178 -11.39 8.10 6.79
C ALA A 178 -11.81 6.63 6.72
N HIS A 179 -11.77 6.03 5.53
CA HIS A 179 -12.11 4.62 5.36
C HIS A 179 -11.09 3.69 6.05
N LEU A 180 -9.80 4.01 5.97
CA LEU A 180 -8.74 3.28 6.70
C LEU A 180 -8.96 3.35 8.23
N GLY A 181 -9.45 4.50 8.72
CA GLY A 181 -9.82 4.68 10.12
C GLY A 181 -11.00 3.83 10.56
N HIS A 182 -11.99 3.63 9.70
CA HIS A 182 -13.16 2.76 9.98
C HIS A 182 -12.84 1.27 9.75
N GLY A 183 -11.93 0.97 8.83
CA GLY A 183 -11.62 -0.39 8.38
C GLY A 183 -12.69 -1.01 7.48
N THR A 184 -12.48 -2.27 7.11
CA THR A 184 -13.43 -3.09 6.33
C THR A 184 -14.25 -4.01 7.24
N THR A 185 -15.25 -4.67 6.69
CA THR A 185 -16.00 -5.75 7.37
C THR A 185 -16.08 -6.96 6.42
N PRO A 186 -15.38 -8.07 6.71
CA PRO A 186 -14.43 -8.32 7.82
C PRO A 186 -13.26 -7.33 7.86
N THR A 187 -12.60 -7.18 9.02
CA THR A 187 -11.41 -6.32 9.16
C THR A 187 -10.25 -6.81 8.29
N MET A 188 -9.30 -5.93 7.95
CA MET A 188 -8.10 -6.33 7.21
C MET A 188 -7.33 -7.44 7.93
N ARG A 189 -7.33 -7.43 9.28
CA ARG A 189 -6.74 -8.50 10.10
C ARG A 189 -7.46 -9.83 9.87
N GLU A 190 -8.79 -9.87 10.00
CA GLU A 190 -9.58 -11.08 9.80
C GLU A 190 -9.39 -11.63 8.38
N LEU A 191 -9.42 -10.77 7.35
CA LEU A 191 -9.13 -11.17 5.98
C LEU A 191 -7.72 -11.76 5.86
N LEU A 192 -6.69 -11.11 6.43
CA LEU A 192 -5.30 -11.57 6.36
C LEU A 192 -5.14 -12.97 6.97
N LEU A 193 -5.79 -13.24 8.10
CA LEU A 193 -5.70 -14.54 8.78
C LEU A 193 -6.23 -15.70 7.91
N GLU A 194 -7.22 -15.43 7.05
CA GLU A 194 -7.88 -16.43 6.19
C GLU A 194 -7.23 -16.63 4.82
N LEU A 195 -6.32 -15.73 4.39
CA LEU A 195 -5.70 -15.83 3.06
C LEU A 195 -4.85 -17.10 2.93
N PRO A 196 -4.99 -17.87 1.83
CA PRO A 196 -4.25 -19.13 1.65
C PRO A 196 -2.84 -18.96 1.08
N VAL A 197 -2.43 -17.72 0.73
CA VAL A 197 -1.13 -17.44 0.12
C VAL A 197 -0.04 -17.24 1.19
N PRO A 198 1.25 -17.42 0.86
CA PRO A 198 2.36 -17.02 1.73
C PRO A 198 2.25 -15.55 2.13
N ARG A 199 2.37 -15.27 3.44
CA ARG A 199 2.21 -13.92 4.01
C ARG A 199 3.35 -13.63 4.96
N THR A 200 4.03 -12.51 4.74
CA THR A 200 5.04 -11.97 5.66
C THR A 200 4.66 -10.57 6.07
N TYR A 201 4.74 -10.28 7.36
CA TYR A 201 4.53 -8.95 7.93
C TYR A 201 5.87 -8.43 8.45
N LEU A 202 6.40 -7.37 7.82
CA LEU A 202 7.60 -6.67 8.25
C LEU A 202 7.20 -5.50 9.15
N HIS A 203 7.88 -5.33 10.27
CA HIS A 203 7.63 -4.23 11.20
C HIS A 203 8.94 -3.65 11.73
N PRO A 204 8.97 -2.38 12.18
CA PRO A 204 10.10 -1.83 12.92
C PRO A 204 10.36 -2.66 14.20
N ALA A 205 11.62 -2.92 14.53
CA ALA A 205 11.94 -3.77 15.68
C ALA A 205 11.37 -3.22 17.01
N ASP A 206 11.25 -1.89 17.11
CA ASP A 206 10.72 -1.22 18.31
C ASP A 206 9.19 -1.07 18.31
N ASN A 207 8.49 -1.55 17.27
CA ASN A 207 7.04 -1.43 17.12
C ASN A 207 6.43 -2.74 16.60
N GLU A 208 6.36 -3.75 17.48
CA GLU A 208 5.73 -5.02 17.15
C GLU A 208 4.22 -4.84 16.90
N PRO A 209 3.63 -5.46 15.86
CA PRO A 209 2.21 -5.34 15.59
C PRO A 209 1.37 -5.95 16.73
N ILE A 210 0.27 -5.27 17.08
CA ILE A 210 -0.69 -5.80 18.05
C ILE A 210 -1.11 -7.20 17.58
N GLY A 211 -1.08 -8.19 18.49
CA GLY A 211 -1.46 -9.56 18.16
C GLY A 211 -0.48 -10.31 17.26
N ALA A 212 0.81 -9.96 17.26
CA ALA A 212 1.86 -10.64 16.49
C ALA A 212 1.84 -12.16 16.64
N ARG A 213 1.57 -12.66 17.85
CA ARG A 213 1.42 -14.11 18.10
C ARG A 213 0.25 -14.71 17.33
N ALA A 214 -0.90 -14.06 17.30
CA ALA A 214 -2.06 -14.54 16.55
C ALA A 214 -1.81 -14.56 15.05
N LEU A 215 -1.06 -13.57 14.52
CA LEU A 215 -0.58 -13.58 13.14
C LEU A 215 0.30 -14.79 12.87
N ALA A 216 1.27 -15.06 13.74
CA ALA A 216 2.19 -16.19 13.60
C ALA A 216 1.46 -17.55 13.70
N ASP A 217 0.54 -17.68 14.64
CA ASP A 217 -0.28 -18.90 14.83
C ASP A 217 -1.17 -19.19 13.58
N ALA A 218 -1.56 -18.15 12.84
CA ALA A 218 -2.28 -18.26 11.57
C ALA A 218 -1.35 -18.44 10.34
N GLY A 219 -0.04 -18.61 10.54
CA GLY A 219 0.93 -18.83 9.47
C GLY A 219 1.41 -17.56 8.76
N VAL A 220 1.18 -16.38 9.33
CA VAL A 220 1.83 -15.13 8.87
C VAL A 220 3.23 -15.07 9.46
N ARG A 221 4.25 -14.97 8.62
CA ARG A 221 5.63 -14.77 9.09
C ARG A 221 5.80 -13.32 9.56
N VAL A 222 6.01 -13.11 10.85
CA VAL A 222 6.25 -11.78 11.44
C VAL A 222 7.76 -11.57 11.56
N VAL A 223 8.27 -10.47 10.99
CA VAL A 223 9.70 -10.18 10.89
C VAL A 223 10.00 -8.75 11.33
N ALA A 224 10.81 -8.62 12.37
CA ALA A 224 11.32 -7.34 12.83
C ALA A 224 12.50 -6.85 11.94
N VAL A 225 12.46 -5.60 11.53
CA VAL A 225 13.57 -4.93 10.83
C VAL A 225 14.18 -3.89 11.78
N PRO A 226 15.44 -4.04 12.17
CA PRO A 226 16.10 -3.11 13.08
C PRO A 226 16.35 -1.75 12.41
N ASP A 227 16.65 -0.74 13.21
CA ASP A 227 17.06 0.59 12.78
C ASP A 227 16.11 1.21 11.75
N SER A 228 14.80 1.03 11.94
CA SER A 228 13.77 1.54 11.05
C SER A 228 12.55 2.05 11.81
N GLY A 229 11.86 3.02 11.24
CA GLY A 229 10.53 3.46 11.63
C GLY A 229 9.48 2.96 10.63
N HIS A 230 8.37 3.69 10.54
CA HIS A 230 7.24 3.34 9.67
C HIS A 230 7.61 3.15 8.18
N ASN A 231 8.60 3.88 7.69
CA ASN A 231 9.05 3.80 6.30
C ASN A 231 10.27 2.88 6.14
N ILE A 232 10.16 1.62 6.55
CA ILE A 232 11.25 0.63 6.62
C ILE A 232 12.14 0.64 5.37
N MET A 233 11.53 0.73 4.16
CA MET A 233 12.24 0.74 2.88
C MET A 233 13.09 1.98 2.65
N LEU A 234 12.86 3.06 3.38
CA LEU A 234 13.63 4.31 3.34
C LEU A 234 14.61 4.41 4.51
N ASP A 235 14.20 3.95 5.69
CA ASP A 235 14.97 4.09 6.93
C ASP A 235 16.13 3.07 6.99
N ASN A 236 15.84 1.82 6.59
CA ASN A 236 16.83 0.73 6.52
C ASN A 236 16.64 -0.07 5.21
N PRO A 237 17.04 0.46 4.05
CA PRO A 237 16.86 -0.21 2.75
C PRO A 237 17.52 -1.59 2.66
N ASP A 238 18.69 -1.78 3.26
CA ASP A 238 19.39 -3.08 3.24
C ASP A 238 18.67 -4.13 4.08
N GLY A 239 18.21 -3.77 5.27
CA GLY A 239 17.37 -4.62 6.13
C GLY A 239 16.04 -4.96 5.46
N PHE A 240 15.40 -3.98 4.83
CA PHE A 240 14.18 -4.20 4.04
C PHE A 240 14.40 -5.19 2.89
N VAL A 241 15.46 -5.00 2.09
CA VAL A 241 15.79 -5.89 0.97
C VAL A 241 16.03 -7.32 1.46
N ALA A 242 16.87 -7.50 2.50
CA ALA A 242 17.17 -8.81 3.06
C ALA A 242 15.90 -9.52 3.57
N ALA A 243 15.04 -8.81 4.31
CA ALA A 243 13.78 -9.34 4.83
C ALA A 243 12.81 -9.70 3.69
N THR A 244 12.71 -8.84 2.66
CA THR A 244 11.84 -9.07 1.50
C THR A 244 12.29 -10.28 0.68
N VAL A 245 13.58 -10.41 0.39
CA VAL A 245 14.15 -11.59 -0.31
C VAL A 245 13.84 -12.88 0.45
N ALA A 246 14.03 -12.87 1.77
CA ALA A 246 13.74 -14.02 2.61
C ALA A 246 12.23 -14.34 2.73
N ALA A 247 11.36 -13.39 2.44
CA ALA A 247 9.91 -13.52 2.51
C ALA A 247 9.29 -14.09 1.22
N LEU A 248 9.91 -13.83 0.08
CA LEU A 248 9.39 -14.23 -1.22
C LEU A 248 9.70 -15.71 -1.51
N PRO A 249 8.80 -16.41 -2.23
CA PRO A 249 9.07 -17.76 -2.71
C PRO A 249 10.32 -17.82 -3.61
N ALA A 250 11.05 -18.92 -3.55
CA ALA A 250 12.26 -19.15 -4.35
C ALA A 250 11.95 -19.28 -5.86
#